data_1743f2bd197c11de15b6a78b88c683f9
#
_entry.id   1743f2bd197c11de15b6a78b88c683f9
#
_cell.length_a   1.000
_cell.length_b   1.000
_cell.length_c   1.000
_cell.angle_alpha   90.00
_cell.angle_beta   90.00
_cell.angle_gamma   90.00
#
_symmetry.space_group_name_H-M   'P 1'
#
loop_
_entity.id
_entity.type
_entity.pdbx_description
1 polymer ?
#
loop_
_entity_poly.entity_id
_entity_poly.type
_entity_poly.pdbx_seq_one_letter_code
_entity_poly.pdbx_strand_id
1 'polypeptide(L)'
;MKRLIRLSPLLVVCLILAECSKQQQADYPIRPVPFTSVKLTDNFWAPRIRKNAEVTIPIAFSYCESSGRVKNFEIAGGLDTGTFLTIYPFDDSDVFKIIEGASYSLQTYPDPRLEGYLDTLIWKIGLAQEDDGYLYTNRTIAEKHGGKGLHEWASPERWLLDTVLSHELYNLGHLYEAAVAHYQATGKKSLLDIAIKSADLVSKDFGPGKVTVYPGHQVIEMGLVKLYRATGDKKYLDLAKFFLDIRGPHGEQYNQAQQKVVDQTEAVGHSVRATYMYSGMADIAAIENNEAYLNAITRIWEDIVYGKIYVTGGIGATGGNEGFADPFLLPNATAYCETCASIGDIFFNHRLFLLHGDAKYIDVLEKTLYNSMLSGVSLSADRFFYPNPLESDGRHQRQAWFGCACCPSNVARFVPAIPGYVYAVKGKDIYVNLYISNDAQIDAGGRNLKISQKADFPWSGEVEISLDPSEEGRFTLHLRIPGWARNEALPGDLYKFSDQNKESYVVVVNGENVN
;
A
#
# COMPACT_ATOMS: atom_id res chain seq x y z
N MET A 1 16.90 24.72 85.77
CA MET A 1 17.40 24.96 84.37
C MET A 1 16.88 23.85 83.48
N LYS A 2 15.78 24.11 82.73
CA LYS A 2 15.18 23.17 81.76
C LYS A 2 15.68 23.55 80.37
N ARG A 3 16.41 22.66 79.67
CA ARG A 3 16.82 22.81 78.30
C ARG A 3 15.71 22.28 77.42
N LEU A 4 15.07 23.16 76.60
CA LEU A 4 14.18 22.80 75.51
C LEU A 4 15.03 22.33 74.33
N ILE A 5 14.77 21.12 73.86
CA ILE A 5 15.25 20.60 72.55
C ILE A 5 14.22 20.95 71.51
N ARG A 6 14.58 21.80 70.55
CA ARG A 6 13.76 22.08 69.35
C ARG A 6 14.01 20.97 68.36
N LEU A 7 12.97 20.17 68.04
CA LEU A 7 12.95 19.29 66.83
C LEU A 7 12.56 20.11 65.64
N SER A 8 13.41 20.12 64.61
CA SER A 8 13.12 20.66 63.29
C SER A 8 12.42 19.59 62.44
N PRO A 9 11.29 19.84 61.80
CA PRO A 9 10.70 18.84 60.92
C PRO A 9 11.46 18.84 59.56
N LEU A 10 12.13 17.73 59.25
CA LEU A 10 12.66 17.45 57.90
C LEU A 10 11.48 17.21 56.97
N LEU A 11 11.24 18.13 56.05
CA LEU A 11 10.29 17.98 54.97
C LEU A 11 10.92 17.06 53.91
N VAL A 12 10.50 15.80 53.88
CA VAL A 12 10.86 14.85 52.82
C VAL A 12 9.96 15.15 51.62
N VAL A 13 10.50 15.89 50.65
CA VAL A 13 9.89 16.06 49.36
C VAL A 13 10.14 14.81 48.51
N CYS A 14 9.19 13.88 48.49
CA CYS A 14 9.18 12.80 47.51
C CYS A 14 8.88 13.39 46.12
N LEU A 15 9.90 13.66 45.32
CA LEU A 15 9.78 13.86 43.90
C LEU A 15 9.35 12.52 43.26
N ILE A 16 8.07 12.35 43.02
CA ILE A 16 7.55 11.31 42.15
C ILE A 16 7.92 11.73 40.71
N LEU A 17 9.04 11.22 40.22
CA LEU A 17 9.33 11.20 38.79
C LEU A 17 8.30 10.27 38.15
N ALA A 18 7.20 10.85 37.66
CA ALA A 18 6.34 10.17 36.70
C ALA A 18 7.16 10.02 35.42
N GLU A 19 7.85 8.88 35.29
CA GLU A 19 8.27 8.41 33.97
C GLU A 19 6.99 8.27 33.14
N CYS A 20 6.74 9.26 32.29
CA CYS A 20 5.82 9.12 31.18
C CYS A 20 6.45 8.07 30.24
N SER A 21 6.25 6.79 30.55
CA SER A 21 6.45 5.74 29.58
C SER A 21 5.52 6.12 28.42
N LYS A 22 6.07 6.58 27.30
CA LYS A 22 5.33 6.67 26.05
C LYS A 22 4.75 5.26 25.85
N GLN A 23 3.47 5.13 26.13
CA GLN A 23 2.76 3.88 25.88
C GLN A 23 2.99 3.58 24.42
N GLN A 24 3.72 2.53 24.14
CA GLN A 24 4.04 2.15 22.75
C GLN A 24 2.69 1.92 22.08
N GLN A 25 2.38 2.75 21.11
CA GLN A 25 1.13 2.74 20.37
C GLN A 25 0.96 1.34 19.76
N ALA A 26 -0.17 0.69 20.01
CA ALA A 26 -0.47 -0.61 19.44
C ALA A 26 -0.42 -0.51 17.90
N ASP A 27 0.19 -1.45 17.25
CA ASP A 27 0.27 -1.60 15.79
C ASP A 27 0.54 -3.08 15.49
N TYR A 28 0.94 -3.40 14.29
CA TYR A 28 1.25 -4.78 13.90
C TYR A 28 2.25 -5.44 14.87
N PRO A 29 2.00 -6.68 15.30
CA PRO A 29 2.94 -7.41 16.17
C PRO A 29 4.27 -7.71 15.48
N ILE A 30 4.26 -7.83 14.14
CA ILE A 30 5.44 -8.00 13.30
C ILE A 30 5.61 -6.71 12.49
N ARG A 31 6.82 -6.18 12.42
CA ARG A 31 7.12 -4.94 11.69
C ARG A 31 7.95 -5.25 10.46
N PRO A 32 7.63 -4.67 9.29
CA PRO A 32 8.49 -4.81 8.11
C PRO A 32 9.83 -4.13 8.36
N VAL A 33 10.90 -4.69 7.82
CA VAL A 33 12.18 -3.98 7.73
C VAL A 33 12.03 -2.88 6.66
N PRO A 34 12.41 -1.64 6.95
CA PRO A 34 12.30 -0.56 5.97
C PRO A 34 13.02 -0.94 4.65
N PHE A 35 12.37 -0.71 3.52
CA PHE A 35 12.94 -1.03 2.22
C PHE A 35 14.30 -0.33 1.99
N THR A 36 14.52 0.82 2.60
CA THR A 36 15.79 1.56 2.57
C THR A 36 16.94 0.87 3.30
N SER A 37 16.62 -0.07 4.19
CA SER A 37 17.60 -0.89 4.92
C SER A 37 18.00 -2.16 4.16
N VAL A 38 17.39 -2.43 3.00
CA VAL A 38 17.60 -3.63 2.19
C VAL A 38 18.06 -3.23 0.79
N LYS A 39 19.35 -3.43 0.50
CA LYS A 39 19.95 -3.13 -0.81
C LYS A 39 19.97 -4.40 -1.65
N LEU A 40 19.11 -4.48 -2.65
CA LEU A 40 19.11 -5.61 -3.57
C LEU A 40 20.38 -5.62 -4.45
N THR A 41 20.92 -6.82 -4.65
CA THR A 41 22.13 -7.08 -5.44
C THR A 41 21.90 -8.15 -6.51
N ASP A 42 20.66 -8.62 -6.66
CA ASP A 42 20.24 -9.65 -7.60
C ASP A 42 20.22 -9.14 -9.06
N ASN A 43 20.07 -10.09 -9.99
CA ASN A 43 19.96 -9.80 -11.42
C ASN A 43 18.49 -9.74 -11.91
N PHE A 44 17.52 -9.85 -11.01
CA PHE A 44 16.10 -9.89 -11.36
C PHE A 44 15.37 -8.62 -10.91
N TRP A 45 15.32 -8.32 -9.60
CA TRP A 45 14.59 -7.17 -9.07
C TRP A 45 15.40 -5.87 -9.09
N ALA A 46 16.68 -5.92 -8.75
CA ALA A 46 17.52 -4.70 -8.72
C ALA A 46 17.52 -3.96 -10.07
N PRO A 47 17.66 -4.62 -11.25
CA PRO A 47 17.56 -3.94 -12.54
C PRO A 47 16.16 -3.38 -12.81
N ARG A 48 15.08 -4.03 -12.35
CA ARG A 48 13.70 -3.56 -12.53
C ARG A 48 13.40 -2.33 -11.69
N ILE A 49 13.85 -2.31 -10.45
CA ILE A 49 13.71 -1.13 -9.57
C ILE A 49 14.49 0.06 -10.14
N ARG A 50 15.70 -0.17 -10.65
CA ARG A 50 16.47 0.87 -11.34
C ARG A 50 15.74 1.39 -12.57
N LYS A 51 15.21 0.52 -13.41
CA LYS A 51 14.41 0.94 -14.58
C LYS A 51 13.14 1.66 -14.20
N ASN A 52 12.51 1.32 -13.09
CA ASN A 52 11.37 2.08 -12.58
C ASN A 52 11.77 3.53 -12.27
N ALA A 53 12.93 3.73 -11.63
CA ALA A 53 13.46 5.07 -11.33
C ALA A 53 13.85 5.85 -12.61
N GLU A 54 14.52 5.17 -13.56
CA GLU A 54 15.12 5.80 -14.74
C GLU A 54 14.15 5.93 -15.92
N VAL A 55 13.09 5.11 -15.99
CA VAL A 55 12.17 5.03 -17.13
C VAL A 55 10.72 5.23 -16.70
N THR A 56 10.17 4.37 -15.82
CA THR A 56 8.73 4.38 -15.50
C THR A 56 8.31 5.71 -14.87
N ILE A 57 9.00 6.19 -13.85
CA ILE A 57 8.66 7.44 -13.16
C ILE A 57 8.78 8.65 -14.09
N PRO A 58 9.88 8.87 -14.83
CA PRO A 58 9.99 9.98 -15.78
C PRO A 58 8.93 9.96 -16.88
N ILE A 59 8.66 8.79 -17.48
CA ILE A 59 7.63 8.66 -18.52
C ILE A 59 6.23 8.93 -17.95
N ALA A 60 5.92 8.42 -16.77
CA ALA A 60 4.63 8.65 -16.11
C ALA A 60 4.39 10.14 -15.84
N PHE A 61 5.38 10.89 -15.36
CA PHE A 61 5.27 12.34 -15.24
C PHE A 61 5.11 13.02 -16.61
N SER A 62 5.86 12.61 -17.63
CA SER A 62 5.71 13.14 -18.99
C SER A 62 4.29 12.95 -19.53
N TYR A 63 3.65 11.80 -19.26
CA TYR A 63 2.26 11.58 -19.61
C TYR A 63 1.29 12.43 -18.77
N CYS A 64 1.55 12.65 -17.48
CA CYS A 64 0.73 13.55 -16.66
C CYS A 64 0.81 15.00 -17.15
N GLU A 65 1.98 15.45 -17.60
CA GLU A 65 2.15 16.79 -18.22
C GLU A 65 1.40 16.85 -19.56
N SER A 66 1.66 15.94 -20.48
CA SER A 66 1.13 15.98 -21.84
C SER A 66 -0.38 15.69 -21.93
N SER A 67 -0.96 14.96 -20.98
CA SER A 67 -2.40 14.66 -20.93
C SER A 67 -3.23 15.71 -20.21
N GLY A 68 -2.59 16.73 -19.60
CA GLY A 68 -3.27 17.80 -18.90
C GLY A 68 -3.51 17.55 -17.39
N ARG A 69 -3.06 16.43 -16.83
CA ARG A 69 -3.22 16.12 -15.39
C ARG A 69 -2.52 17.16 -14.51
N VAL A 70 -1.27 17.50 -14.82
CA VAL A 70 -0.55 18.58 -14.13
C VAL A 70 -1.16 19.94 -14.46
N LYS A 71 -1.59 20.16 -15.69
CA LYS A 71 -2.23 21.40 -16.14
C LYS A 71 -3.52 21.72 -15.38
N ASN A 72 -4.29 20.68 -14.99
CA ASN A 72 -5.48 20.86 -14.16
C ASN A 72 -5.14 21.51 -12.81
N PHE A 73 -4.02 21.15 -12.16
CA PHE A 73 -3.57 21.85 -10.94
C PHE A 73 -3.19 23.29 -11.22
N GLU A 74 -2.55 23.61 -12.35
CA GLU A 74 -2.21 24.98 -12.73
C GLU A 74 -3.47 25.84 -12.92
N ILE A 75 -4.49 25.30 -13.60
CA ILE A 75 -5.77 26.01 -13.83
C ILE A 75 -6.52 26.15 -12.50
N ALA A 76 -6.63 25.10 -11.72
CA ALA A 76 -7.25 25.15 -10.41
C ALA A 76 -6.55 26.12 -9.46
N GLY A 77 -5.21 26.21 -9.53
CA GLY A 77 -4.39 27.11 -8.74
C GLY A 77 -4.33 28.56 -9.28
N GLY A 78 -4.93 28.85 -10.45
CA GLY A 78 -4.93 30.18 -11.04
C GLY A 78 -3.62 30.58 -11.70
N LEU A 79 -2.73 29.64 -11.98
CA LEU A 79 -1.49 29.86 -12.78
C LEU A 79 -1.79 29.93 -14.27
N ASP A 80 -2.90 29.36 -14.69
CA ASP A 80 -3.38 29.41 -16.06
C ASP A 80 -4.92 29.51 -16.09
N THR A 81 -5.45 29.70 -17.30
CA THR A 81 -6.89 29.79 -17.58
C THR A 81 -7.31 28.63 -18.46
N GLY A 82 -8.54 28.16 -18.32
CA GLY A 82 -9.07 27.08 -19.13
C GLY A 82 -10.11 26.25 -18.41
N THR A 83 -10.53 25.16 -19.07
CA THR A 83 -11.45 24.18 -18.52
C THR A 83 -10.68 22.94 -18.09
N PHE A 84 -11.34 22.03 -17.37
CA PHE A 84 -10.78 20.73 -17.03
C PHE A 84 -10.42 19.93 -18.30
N LEU A 85 -9.24 19.32 -18.33
CA LEU A 85 -8.63 18.80 -19.56
C LEU A 85 -8.66 17.27 -19.68
N THR A 86 -8.73 16.55 -18.57
CA THR A 86 -8.62 15.08 -18.59
C THR A 86 -9.95 14.37 -18.71
N ILE A 87 -9.91 13.05 -19.03
CA ILE A 87 -11.10 12.26 -19.31
C ILE A 87 -11.90 11.99 -18.04
N TYR A 88 -11.22 11.74 -16.91
CA TYR A 88 -11.87 11.35 -15.67
C TYR A 88 -11.68 12.42 -14.58
N PRO A 89 -12.70 12.65 -13.74
CA PRO A 89 -12.66 13.70 -12.74
C PRO A 89 -11.69 13.42 -11.60
N PHE A 90 -11.20 12.17 -11.50
CA PHE A 90 -10.28 11.68 -10.46
C PHE A 90 -8.83 11.48 -10.94
N ASP A 91 -8.48 12.03 -12.07
CA ASP A 91 -7.12 11.90 -12.65
C ASP A 91 -6.03 12.62 -11.82
N ASP A 92 -6.40 13.44 -10.83
CA ASP A 92 -5.48 13.99 -9.81
C ASP A 92 -4.71 12.88 -9.09
N SER A 93 -5.36 11.73 -8.85
CA SER A 93 -4.77 10.58 -8.17
C SER A 93 -3.56 9.99 -8.86
N ASP A 94 -3.48 10.07 -10.19
CA ASP A 94 -2.34 9.56 -10.95
C ASP A 94 -1.07 10.37 -10.62
N VAL A 95 -1.20 11.69 -10.49
CA VAL A 95 -0.10 12.58 -10.09
C VAL A 95 0.37 12.22 -8.67
N PHE A 96 -0.54 12.02 -7.73
CA PHE A 96 -0.21 11.66 -6.35
C PHE A 96 0.50 10.31 -6.27
N LYS A 97 0.02 9.28 -6.99
CA LYS A 97 0.68 7.97 -7.03
C LYS A 97 2.11 8.05 -7.55
N ILE A 98 2.34 8.84 -8.61
CA ILE A 98 3.69 8.98 -9.16
C ILE A 98 4.61 9.76 -8.20
N ILE A 99 4.10 10.77 -7.48
CA ILE A 99 4.84 11.45 -6.41
C ILE A 99 5.22 10.45 -5.30
N GLU A 100 4.33 9.55 -4.91
CA GLU A 100 4.63 8.50 -3.93
C GLU A 100 5.79 7.62 -4.41
N GLY A 101 5.70 7.12 -5.65
CA GLY A 101 6.75 6.29 -6.25
C GLY A 101 8.09 7.02 -6.41
N ALA A 102 8.05 8.26 -6.85
CA ALA A 102 9.23 9.12 -6.96
C ALA A 102 9.88 9.36 -5.60
N SER A 103 9.07 9.57 -4.56
CA SER A 103 9.55 9.74 -3.19
C SER A 103 10.24 8.50 -2.65
N TYR A 104 9.67 7.31 -2.89
CA TYR A 104 10.34 6.05 -2.54
C TYR A 104 11.63 5.84 -3.34
N SER A 105 11.61 6.18 -4.63
CA SER A 105 12.81 6.08 -5.50
C SER A 105 13.94 6.98 -5.02
N LEU A 106 13.64 8.23 -4.60
CA LEU A 106 14.65 9.17 -4.09
C LEU A 106 15.39 8.66 -2.84
N GLN A 107 14.78 7.79 -2.03
CA GLN A 107 15.43 7.23 -0.85
C GLN A 107 16.53 6.21 -1.21
N THR A 108 16.45 5.58 -2.39
CA THR A 108 17.41 4.57 -2.86
C THR A 108 18.31 5.08 -3.99
N TYR A 109 17.78 5.99 -4.81
CA TYR A 109 18.45 6.63 -5.95
C TYR A 109 18.25 8.15 -5.86
N PRO A 110 19.05 8.88 -5.07
CA PRO A 110 18.95 10.32 -4.96
C PRO A 110 19.15 11.02 -6.32
N ASP A 111 18.20 11.84 -6.73
CA ASP A 111 18.26 12.68 -7.92
C ASP A 111 17.77 14.10 -7.61
N PRO A 112 18.68 15.09 -7.49
CA PRO A 112 18.31 16.47 -7.19
C PRO A 112 17.39 17.12 -8.25
N ARG A 113 17.39 16.63 -9.51
CA ARG A 113 16.51 17.15 -10.56
C ARG A 113 15.08 16.66 -10.33
N LEU A 114 14.92 15.37 -10.01
CA LEU A 114 13.62 14.80 -9.64
C LEU A 114 13.08 15.48 -8.39
N GLU A 115 13.90 15.68 -7.37
CA GLU A 115 13.49 16.39 -6.15
C GLU A 115 13.03 17.82 -6.44
N GLY A 116 13.77 18.60 -7.25
CA GLY A 116 13.37 19.94 -7.66
C GLY A 116 12.09 19.97 -8.50
N TYR A 117 11.85 18.95 -9.34
CA TYR A 117 10.60 18.79 -10.07
C TYR A 117 9.43 18.54 -9.10
N LEU A 118 9.61 17.64 -8.12
CA LEU A 118 8.60 17.39 -7.09
C LEU A 118 8.26 18.64 -6.29
N ASP A 119 9.25 19.43 -5.89
CA ASP A 119 9.02 20.69 -5.17
C ASP A 119 8.13 21.64 -5.98
N THR A 120 8.39 21.75 -7.29
CA THR A 120 7.60 22.59 -8.21
C THR A 120 6.17 22.05 -8.36
N LEU A 121 6.02 20.75 -8.52
CA LEU A 121 4.71 20.10 -8.65
C LEU A 121 3.88 20.22 -7.36
N ILE A 122 4.50 20.02 -6.21
CA ILE A 122 3.88 20.19 -4.88
C ILE A 122 3.43 21.64 -4.68
N TRP A 123 4.21 22.60 -5.11
CA TRP A 123 3.81 24.01 -5.08
C TRP A 123 2.57 24.27 -5.93
N LYS A 124 2.46 23.72 -7.17
CA LYS A 124 1.27 23.82 -8.02
C LYS A 124 0.04 23.18 -7.33
N ILE A 125 0.22 22.00 -6.71
CA ILE A 125 -0.83 21.32 -5.95
C ILE A 125 -1.32 22.18 -4.78
N GLY A 126 -0.38 22.82 -4.06
CA GLY A 126 -0.70 23.73 -2.96
C GLY A 126 -1.52 24.95 -3.39
N LEU A 127 -1.25 25.51 -4.58
CA LEU A 127 -2.05 26.59 -5.15
C LEU A 127 -3.45 26.15 -5.58
N ALA A 128 -3.62 24.88 -5.96
CA ALA A 128 -4.91 24.32 -6.35
C ALA A 128 -5.81 23.99 -5.14
N GLN A 129 -5.23 23.88 -3.93
CA GLN A 129 -5.98 23.62 -2.72
C GLN A 129 -6.78 24.86 -2.28
N GLU A 130 -8.08 24.70 -2.06
CA GLU A 130 -8.95 25.76 -1.57
C GLU A 130 -8.60 26.18 -0.12
N ASP A 131 -9.04 27.37 0.29
CA ASP A 131 -8.68 27.94 1.59
C ASP A 131 -9.06 27.10 2.79
N ASP A 132 -10.12 26.31 2.67
CA ASP A 132 -10.59 25.39 3.72
C ASP A 132 -9.94 24.00 3.69
N GLY A 133 -9.11 23.72 2.67
CA GLY A 133 -8.39 22.47 2.53
C GLY A 133 -8.94 21.53 1.45
N TYR A 134 -10.03 21.87 0.78
CA TYR A 134 -10.57 21.07 -0.31
C TYR A 134 -9.60 21.01 -1.49
N LEU A 135 -9.46 19.84 -2.10
CA LEU A 135 -8.57 19.61 -3.23
C LEU A 135 -9.17 18.57 -4.19
N TYR A 136 -9.73 19.04 -5.28
CA TYR A 136 -10.29 18.24 -6.37
C TYR A 136 -10.41 19.12 -7.61
N THR A 137 -9.47 18.98 -8.55
CA THR A 137 -9.27 19.96 -9.62
C THR A 137 -10.48 20.12 -10.53
N ASN A 138 -11.21 19.03 -10.83
CA ASN A 138 -12.40 19.07 -11.68
C ASN A 138 -13.45 20.05 -11.15
N ARG A 139 -13.85 19.93 -9.88
CA ARG A 139 -14.86 20.78 -9.27
C ARG A 139 -14.35 22.21 -9.10
N THR A 140 -13.12 22.39 -8.58
CA THR A 140 -12.53 23.71 -8.37
C THR A 140 -12.43 24.52 -9.67
N ILE A 141 -12.06 23.88 -10.79
CA ILE A 141 -12.04 24.51 -12.12
C ILE A 141 -13.46 24.87 -12.57
N ALA A 142 -14.42 23.94 -12.47
CA ALA A 142 -15.79 24.17 -12.88
C ALA A 142 -16.44 25.33 -12.10
N GLU A 143 -16.19 25.41 -10.79
CA GLU A 143 -16.69 26.48 -9.91
C GLU A 143 -16.22 27.87 -10.36
N LYS A 144 -14.93 28.00 -10.71
CA LYS A 144 -14.35 29.25 -11.28
C LYS A 144 -14.99 29.66 -12.61
N HIS A 145 -15.61 28.73 -13.30
CA HIS A 145 -16.31 28.96 -14.58
C HIS A 145 -17.84 28.91 -14.48
N GLY A 146 -18.41 29.13 -13.28
CA GLY A 146 -19.85 29.13 -13.04
C GLY A 146 -20.52 27.78 -13.27
N GLY A 147 -19.83 26.69 -12.95
CA GLY A 147 -20.28 25.30 -13.10
C GLY A 147 -20.02 24.68 -14.46
N LYS A 148 -19.44 25.41 -15.42
CA LYS A 148 -19.13 24.87 -16.75
C LYS A 148 -17.92 23.96 -16.69
N GLY A 149 -18.03 22.78 -17.36
CA GLY A 149 -16.95 21.81 -17.44
C GLY A 149 -16.87 20.85 -16.23
N LEU A 150 -17.87 20.90 -15.34
CA LEU A 150 -18.02 19.86 -14.33
C LEU A 150 -18.29 18.52 -15.02
N HIS A 151 -17.54 17.50 -14.66
CA HIS A 151 -17.69 16.16 -15.22
C HIS A 151 -19.04 15.56 -14.79
N GLU A 152 -19.68 14.75 -15.66
CA GLU A 152 -20.98 14.12 -15.38
C GLU A 152 -20.98 13.20 -14.14
N TRP A 153 -19.81 12.68 -13.73
CA TRP A 153 -19.64 11.87 -12.52
C TRP A 153 -19.36 12.69 -11.26
N ALA A 154 -19.13 13.99 -11.39
CA ALA A 154 -18.90 14.89 -10.27
C ALA A 154 -20.17 15.69 -9.95
N SER A 155 -20.26 16.20 -8.71
CA SER A 155 -21.36 17.03 -8.25
C SER A 155 -20.91 18.46 -7.95
N PRO A 156 -21.78 19.48 -8.16
CA PRO A 156 -21.55 20.82 -7.59
C PRO A 156 -21.45 20.81 -6.06
N GLU A 157 -22.11 19.86 -5.40
CA GLU A 157 -22.01 19.65 -3.96
C GLU A 157 -20.86 18.68 -3.66
N ARG A 158 -19.94 19.09 -2.78
CA ARG A 158 -18.81 18.25 -2.35
C ARG A 158 -19.31 16.94 -1.76
N TRP A 159 -18.60 15.86 -2.02
CA TRP A 159 -18.79 14.53 -1.47
C TRP A 159 -20.03 13.76 -1.95
N LEU A 160 -21.03 14.43 -2.53
CA LEU A 160 -22.35 13.85 -2.78
C LEU A 160 -22.33 12.60 -3.67
N LEU A 161 -21.50 12.58 -4.71
CA LEU A 161 -21.39 11.46 -5.65
C LEU A 161 -20.17 10.56 -5.42
N ASP A 162 -19.51 10.69 -4.26
CA ASP A 162 -18.28 9.92 -4.00
C ASP A 162 -18.55 8.42 -3.92
N THR A 163 -19.69 8.00 -3.39
CA THR A 163 -20.14 6.59 -3.39
C THR A 163 -20.24 5.97 -4.78
N VAL A 164 -20.41 6.80 -5.80
CA VAL A 164 -20.56 6.36 -7.20
C VAL A 164 -19.22 6.43 -7.92
N LEU A 165 -18.91 7.55 -8.56
CA LEU A 165 -17.76 7.68 -9.45
C LEU A 165 -17.00 9.02 -9.36
N SER A 166 -17.38 9.97 -8.49
CA SER A 166 -16.63 11.23 -8.38
C SER A 166 -15.23 11.01 -7.82
N HIS A 167 -15.09 10.08 -6.88
CA HIS A 167 -13.81 9.65 -6.32
C HIS A 167 -12.99 10.78 -5.67
N GLU A 168 -13.68 11.74 -5.04
CA GLU A 168 -13.03 12.82 -4.29
C GLU A 168 -12.16 12.25 -3.16
N LEU A 169 -12.74 11.34 -2.34
CA LEU A 169 -12.03 10.69 -1.24
C LEU A 169 -10.91 9.73 -1.73
N TYR A 170 -11.07 9.12 -2.90
CA TYR A 170 -10.02 8.31 -3.52
C TYR A 170 -8.79 9.16 -3.87
N ASN A 171 -8.99 10.32 -4.48
CA ASN A 171 -7.90 11.26 -4.77
C ASN A 171 -7.16 11.63 -3.48
N LEU A 172 -7.90 11.97 -2.42
CA LEU A 172 -7.32 12.35 -1.14
C LEU A 172 -6.57 11.20 -0.47
N GLY A 173 -7.06 9.97 -0.58
CA GLY A 173 -6.34 8.79 -0.08
C GLY A 173 -4.94 8.66 -0.70
N HIS A 174 -4.83 8.83 -2.01
CA HIS A 174 -3.54 8.82 -2.70
C HIS A 174 -2.68 10.05 -2.37
N LEU A 175 -3.28 11.22 -2.16
CA LEU A 175 -2.57 12.39 -1.65
C LEU A 175 -1.92 12.11 -0.29
N TYR A 176 -2.66 11.48 0.63
CA TYR A 176 -2.15 11.19 1.99
C TYR A 176 -1.01 10.17 1.95
N GLU A 177 -1.13 9.13 1.13
CA GLU A 177 -0.06 8.16 0.91
C GLU A 177 1.20 8.83 0.35
N ALA A 178 1.05 9.66 -0.69
CA ALA A 178 2.15 10.40 -1.32
C ALA A 178 2.81 11.40 -0.36
N ALA A 179 2.00 12.08 0.45
CA ALA A 179 2.50 13.10 1.39
C ALA A 179 3.38 12.49 2.49
N VAL A 180 2.96 11.36 3.04
CA VAL A 180 3.77 10.64 4.03
C VAL A 180 5.05 10.10 3.39
N ALA A 181 4.97 9.53 2.19
CA ALA A 181 6.13 9.04 1.46
C ALA A 181 7.15 10.16 1.16
N HIS A 182 6.67 11.33 0.71
CA HIS A 182 7.51 12.49 0.43
C HIS A 182 8.18 13.04 1.70
N TYR A 183 7.44 13.12 2.81
CA TYR A 183 7.99 13.54 4.10
C TYR A 183 9.07 12.58 4.61
N GLN A 184 8.83 11.26 4.49
CA GLN A 184 9.81 10.24 4.87
C GLN A 184 11.08 10.28 4.01
N ALA A 185 10.93 10.59 2.72
CA ALA A 185 12.05 10.64 1.78
C ALA A 185 12.93 11.89 1.96
N THR A 186 12.32 13.04 2.19
CA THR A 186 13.00 14.35 2.07
C THR A 186 13.05 15.12 3.38
N GLY A 187 12.23 14.77 4.37
CA GLY A 187 12.00 15.55 5.58
C GLY A 187 11.18 16.85 5.35
N LYS A 188 10.82 17.17 4.09
CA LYS A 188 10.05 18.36 3.74
C LYS A 188 8.57 18.15 4.08
N LYS A 189 7.93 19.14 4.69
CA LYS A 189 6.52 19.10 5.09
C LYS A 189 5.56 19.67 4.05
N SER A 190 6.04 20.20 2.94
CA SER A 190 5.22 20.94 1.98
C SER A 190 4.00 20.15 1.50
N LEU A 191 4.16 18.89 1.09
CA LEU A 191 3.03 18.04 0.69
C LEU A 191 2.26 17.50 1.92
N LEU A 192 2.95 17.24 3.03
CA LEU A 192 2.33 16.79 4.27
C LEU A 192 1.38 17.85 4.85
N ASP A 193 1.75 19.13 4.80
CA ASP A 193 0.90 20.23 5.27
C ASP A 193 -0.37 20.37 4.41
N ILE A 194 -0.28 20.18 3.08
CA ILE A 194 -1.42 20.12 2.17
C ILE A 194 -2.34 18.95 2.54
N ALA A 195 -1.77 17.77 2.77
CA ALA A 195 -2.51 16.57 3.14
C ALA A 195 -3.20 16.72 4.52
N ILE A 196 -2.52 17.27 5.50
CA ILE A 196 -3.07 17.55 6.84
C ILE A 196 -4.26 18.51 6.73
N LYS A 197 -4.10 19.64 6.01
CA LYS A 197 -5.17 20.62 5.81
C LYS A 197 -6.40 19.99 5.14
N SER A 198 -6.18 19.12 4.14
CA SER A 198 -7.24 18.36 3.49
C SER A 198 -7.91 17.36 4.45
N ALA A 199 -7.13 16.58 5.21
CA ALA A 199 -7.66 15.59 6.13
C ALA A 199 -8.42 16.24 7.32
N ASP A 200 -8.04 17.44 7.71
CA ASP A 200 -8.74 18.25 8.71
C ASP A 200 -10.12 18.69 8.20
N LEU A 201 -10.23 19.11 6.93
CA LEU A 201 -11.52 19.39 6.31
C LEU A 201 -12.39 18.12 6.28
N VAL A 202 -11.85 16.99 5.82
CA VAL A 202 -12.61 15.73 5.80
C VAL A 202 -13.07 15.34 7.21
N SER A 203 -12.23 15.49 8.23
CA SER A 203 -12.59 15.23 9.63
C SER A 203 -13.67 16.19 10.16
N LYS A 204 -13.73 17.41 9.62
CA LYS A 204 -14.76 18.40 9.95
C LYS A 204 -16.10 18.02 9.31
N ASP A 205 -16.08 17.58 8.04
CA ASP A 205 -17.29 17.34 7.25
C ASP A 205 -17.91 15.96 7.55
N PHE A 206 -17.09 14.94 7.83
CA PHE A 206 -17.51 13.56 8.06
C PHE A 206 -17.50 13.18 9.54
N GLY A 207 -18.33 12.22 9.90
CA GLY A 207 -18.41 11.69 11.25
C GLY A 207 -19.86 11.46 11.71
N PRO A 208 -20.07 10.97 12.93
CA PRO A 208 -21.41 10.78 13.48
C PRO A 208 -22.22 12.08 13.48
N GLY A 209 -23.41 12.04 12.85
CA GLY A 209 -24.30 13.22 12.75
C GLY A 209 -23.88 14.27 11.70
N LYS A 210 -22.90 13.97 10.87
CA LYS A 210 -22.42 14.78 9.75
C LYS A 210 -22.66 14.03 8.43
N VAL A 211 -21.84 14.32 7.40
CA VAL A 211 -21.86 13.57 6.14
C VAL A 211 -21.55 12.09 6.39
N THR A 212 -22.37 11.21 5.81
CA THR A 212 -22.26 9.74 5.94
C THR A 212 -22.06 9.05 4.60
N VAL A 213 -21.58 9.77 3.58
CA VAL A 213 -21.16 9.22 2.30
C VAL A 213 -19.87 8.44 2.52
N TYR A 214 -19.81 7.19 2.05
CA TYR A 214 -18.59 6.38 2.11
C TYR A 214 -17.83 6.44 0.79
N PRO A 215 -16.51 6.20 0.78
CA PRO A 215 -15.71 6.22 -0.44
C PRO A 215 -16.23 5.19 -1.45
N GLY A 216 -16.58 5.61 -2.66
CA GLY A 216 -16.94 4.69 -3.75
C GLY A 216 -15.76 3.83 -4.17
N HIS A 217 -14.57 4.41 -4.25
CA HIS A 217 -13.31 3.69 -4.38
C HIS A 217 -12.47 3.86 -3.13
N GLN A 218 -12.16 2.75 -2.49
CA GLN A 218 -11.37 2.71 -1.25
C GLN A 218 -9.90 3.03 -1.53
N VAL A 219 -9.26 3.68 -0.61
CA VAL A 219 -7.84 3.91 -0.39
C VAL A 219 -7.64 4.94 0.73
N ILE A 220 -8.63 5.82 0.93
CA ILE A 220 -8.50 6.89 1.93
C ILE A 220 -8.31 6.31 3.33
N GLU A 221 -8.86 5.15 3.60
CA GLU A 221 -8.72 4.44 4.87
C GLU A 221 -7.23 4.13 5.16
N MET A 222 -6.51 3.60 4.17
CA MET A 222 -5.06 3.35 4.28
C MET A 222 -4.27 4.66 4.38
N GLY A 223 -4.63 5.67 3.57
CA GLY A 223 -3.98 6.98 3.58
C GLY A 223 -4.12 7.69 4.93
N LEU A 224 -5.30 7.64 5.54
CA LEU A 224 -5.56 8.19 6.87
C LEU A 224 -4.78 7.46 7.97
N VAL A 225 -4.67 6.13 7.89
CA VAL A 225 -3.84 5.37 8.83
C VAL A 225 -2.36 5.73 8.68
N LYS A 226 -1.86 5.95 7.46
CA LYS A 226 -0.49 6.46 7.25
C LYS A 226 -0.30 7.85 7.86
N LEU A 227 -1.28 8.77 7.68
CA LEU A 227 -1.25 10.08 8.34
C LEU A 227 -1.24 9.97 9.86
N TYR A 228 -2.08 9.08 10.43
CA TYR A 228 -2.08 8.81 11.86
C TYR A 228 -0.71 8.35 12.35
N ARG A 229 -0.07 7.38 11.66
CA ARG A 229 1.28 6.91 12.02
C ARG A 229 2.34 8.01 11.92
N ALA A 230 2.20 8.93 10.96
CA ALA A 230 3.15 10.01 10.74
C ALA A 230 2.98 11.19 11.72
N THR A 231 1.74 11.47 12.15
CA THR A 231 1.41 12.65 12.97
C THR A 231 1.13 12.32 14.44
N GLY A 232 0.69 11.10 14.73
CA GLY A 232 0.19 10.67 16.05
C GLY A 232 -1.23 11.17 16.35
N ASP A 233 -1.91 11.88 15.41
CA ASP A 233 -3.23 12.44 15.62
C ASP A 233 -4.32 11.38 15.40
N LYS A 234 -4.93 10.94 16.50
CA LYS A 234 -5.94 9.88 16.53
C LYS A 234 -7.18 10.19 15.68
N LYS A 235 -7.47 11.45 15.40
CA LYS A 235 -8.64 11.83 14.57
C LYS A 235 -8.60 11.18 13.18
N TYR A 236 -7.40 10.98 12.61
CA TYR A 236 -7.25 10.34 11.30
C TYR A 236 -7.52 8.83 11.36
N LEU A 237 -7.11 8.17 12.46
CA LEU A 237 -7.46 6.77 12.70
C LEU A 237 -8.97 6.60 12.88
N ASP A 238 -9.59 7.46 13.69
CA ASP A 238 -11.04 7.44 13.95
C ASP A 238 -11.83 7.68 12.66
N LEU A 239 -11.33 8.56 11.78
CA LEU A 239 -11.94 8.83 10.48
C LEU A 239 -11.79 7.64 9.52
N ALA A 240 -10.62 7.00 9.47
CA ALA A 240 -10.42 5.78 8.67
C ALA A 240 -11.40 4.68 9.08
N LYS A 241 -11.54 4.45 10.38
CA LYS A 241 -12.51 3.50 10.93
C LYS A 241 -13.95 3.89 10.62
N PHE A 242 -14.28 5.18 10.72
CA PHE A 242 -15.61 5.69 10.41
C PHE A 242 -16.02 5.34 8.97
N PHE A 243 -15.16 5.54 7.96
CA PHE A 243 -15.46 5.20 6.58
C PHE A 243 -15.70 3.70 6.36
N LEU A 244 -15.04 2.84 7.12
CA LEU A 244 -15.30 1.40 7.11
C LEU A 244 -16.63 1.07 7.81
N ASP A 245 -16.90 1.65 8.97
CA ASP A 245 -18.08 1.33 9.79
C ASP A 245 -19.40 1.77 9.16
N ILE A 246 -19.39 2.87 8.37
CA ILE A 246 -20.61 3.35 7.69
C ILE A 246 -20.90 2.62 6.38
N ARG A 247 -19.97 1.78 5.89
CA ARG A 247 -20.15 1.03 4.66
C ARG A 247 -21.13 -0.12 4.89
N GLY A 248 -22.19 -0.15 4.07
CA GLY A 248 -23.26 -1.14 4.20
C GLY A 248 -24.16 -0.92 5.43
N PRO A 249 -25.21 -1.75 5.56
CA PRO A 249 -25.77 -2.58 4.50
C PRO A 249 -26.55 -1.74 3.47
N HIS A 250 -27.00 -2.38 2.39
CA HIS A 250 -27.87 -1.80 1.35
C HIS A 250 -27.16 -0.99 0.25
N GLY A 251 -25.82 -1.00 0.20
CA GLY A 251 -25.06 -0.52 -0.95
C GLY A 251 -24.81 -1.62 -2.00
N GLU A 252 -23.99 -1.30 -3.00
CA GLU A 252 -23.70 -2.21 -4.10
C GLU A 252 -22.54 -3.14 -3.79
N GLN A 253 -22.56 -4.36 -4.36
CA GLN A 253 -21.43 -5.28 -4.30
C GLN A 253 -20.18 -4.71 -4.99
N TYR A 254 -20.38 -3.90 -6.03
CA TYR A 254 -19.31 -3.31 -6.82
C TYR A 254 -18.28 -2.56 -5.96
N ASN A 255 -18.72 -1.88 -4.90
CA ASN A 255 -17.87 -1.16 -3.95
C ASN A 255 -17.89 -1.76 -2.54
N GLN A 256 -18.22 -3.05 -2.40
CA GLN A 256 -18.23 -3.82 -1.15
C GLN A 256 -19.16 -3.23 -0.06
N ALA A 257 -20.30 -2.65 -0.45
CA ALA A 257 -21.24 -2.00 0.48
C ALA A 257 -22.56 -2.78 0.67
N GLN A 258 -22.66 -4.01 0.17
CA GLN A 258 -23.82 -4.88 0.31
C GLN A 258 -24.07 -5.33 1.75
N GLN A 259 -23.03 -5.37 2.57
CA GLN A 259 -23.05 -5.76 3.98
C GLN A 259 -22.12 -4.84 4.77
N LYS A 260 -22.30 -4.77 6.09
CA LYS A 260 -21.29 -4.16 6.96
C LYS A 260 -19.95 -4.90 6.79
N VAL A 261 -18.85 -4.18 6.80
CA VAL A 261 -17.52 -4.76 6.52
C VAL A 261 -17.16 -5.91 7.47
N VAL A 262 -17.59 -5.85 8.74
CA VAL A 262 -17.34 -6.90 9.73
C VAL A 262 -18.19 -8.16 9.51
N ASP A 263 -19.28 -8.07 8.76
CA ASP A 263 -20.19 -9.19 8.47
C ASP A 263 -19.85 -9.87 7.13
N GLN A 264 -18.94 -9.29 6.34
CA GLN A 264 -18.54 -9.84 5.05
C GLN A 264 -17.76 -11.15 5.22
N THR A 265 -18.07 -12.11 4.35
CA THR A 265 -17.43 -13.44 4.32
C THR A 265 -16.86 -13.78 2.96
N GLU A 266 -17.14 -12.98 1.95
CA GLU A 266 -16.80 -13.22 0.56
C GLU A 266 -16.20 -11.98 -0.08
N ALA A 267 -15.24 -12.18 -0.98
CA ALA A 267 -14.74 -11.14 -1.86
C ALA A 267 -15.67 -10.96 -3.06
N VAL A 268 -16.21 -9.75 -3.20
CA VAL A 268 -17.18 -9.41 -4.26
C VAL A 268 -16.83 -8.09 -4.92
N GLY A 269 -17.40 -7.83 -6.10
CA GLY A 269 -17.28 -6.57 -6.81
C GLY A 269 -15.88 -6.28 -7.33
N HIS A 270 -15.56 -5.01 -7.47
CA HIS A 270 -14.30 -4.55 -8.06
C HIS A 270 -13.09 -4.92 -7.19
N SER A 271 -12.13 -5.65 -7.75
CA SER A 271 -11.07 -6.30 -6.97
C SER A 271 -10.05 -5.33 -6.37
N VAL A 272 -9.76 -4.19 -7.02
CA VAL A 272 -8.87 -3.17 -6.45
C VAL A 272 -9.53 -2.49 -5.24
N ARG A 273 -10.79 -2.07 -5.36
CA ARG A 273 -11.56 -1.48 -4.27
C ARG A 273 -11.58 -2.41 -3.06
N ALA A 274 -11.86 -3.69 -3.31
CA ALA A 274 -11.91 -4.75 -2.31
C ALA A 274 -10.58 -4.88 -1.55
N THR A 275 -9.48 -5.11 -2.25
CA THR A 275 -8.17 -5.35 -1.60
C THR A 275 -7.63 -4.12 -0.88
N TYR A 276 -7.95 -2.91 -1.34
CA TYR A 276 -7.63 -1.68 -0.60
C TYR A 276 -8.45 -1.55 0.68
N MET A 277 -9.76 -1.87 0.62
CA MET A 277 -10.60 -1.91 1.82
C MET A 277 -10.09 -2.94 2.83
N TYR A 278 -9.79 -4.17 2.38
CA TYR A 278 -9.28 -5.23 3.25
C TYR A 278 -7.94 -4.86 3.88
N SER A 279 -7.09 -4.14 3.15
CA SER A 279 -5.85 -3.56 3.69
C SER A 279 -6.12 -2.52 4.78
N GLY A 280 -7.08 -1.63 4.58
CA GLY A 280 -7.53 -0.67 5.60
C GLY A 280 -8.13 -1.36 6.83
N MET A 281 -8.95 -2.41 6.62
CA MET A 281 -9.48 -3.23 7.72
C MET A 281 -8.37 -3.92 8.53
N ALA A 282 -7.33 -4.43 7.85
CA ALA A 282 -6.17 -5.03 8.52
C ALA A 282 -5.38 -4.00 9.36
N ASP A 283 -5.23 -2.78 8.86
CA ASP A 283 -4.60 -1.68 9.60
C ASP A 283 -5.38 -1.34 10.88
N ILE A 284 -6.72 -1.23 10.81
CA ILE A 284 -7.57 -0.98 12.00
C ILE A 284 -7.53 -2.19 12.95
N ALA A 285 -7.60 -3.42 12.42
CA ALA A 285 -7.51 -4.64 13.24
C ALA A 285 -6.20 -4.67 14.06
N ALA A 286 -5.08 -4.29 13.45
CA ALA A 286 -3.77 -4.27 14.11
C ALA A 286 -3.67 -3.19 15.19
N ILE A 287 -4.12 -1.95 14.89
CA ILE A 287 -3.94 -0.80 15.79
C ILE A 287 -4.91 -0.85 16.98
N GLU A 288 -6.15 -1.29 16.74
CA GLU A 288 -7.19 -1.34 17.78
C GLU A 288 -7.36 -2.73 18.42
N ASN A 289 -6.62 -3.75 17.99
CA ASN A 289 -6.84 -5.16 18.35
C ASN A 289 -8.30 -5.59 18.09
N ASN A 290 -8.84 -5.20 16.94
CA ASN A 290 -10.25 -5.38 16.61
C ASN A 290 -10.51 -6.75 15.99
N GLU A 291 -10.99 -7.69 16.80
CA GLU A 291 -11.26 -9.06 16.39
C GLU A 291 -12.37 -9.17 15.33
N ALA A 292 -13.35 -8.27 15.31
CA ALA A 292 -14.42 -8.31 14.32
C ALA A 292 -13.88 -8.06 12.91
N TYR A 293 -13.01 -7.05 12.75
CA TYR A 293 -12.30 -6.81 11.49
C TYR A 293 -11.38 -7.97 11.13
N LEU A 294 -10.60 -8.47 12.09
CA LEU A 294 -9.68 -9.58 11.88
C LEU A 294 -10.40 -10.83 11.38
N ASN A 295 -11.52 -11.20 12.02
CA ASN A 295 -12.34 -12.34 11.62
C ASN A 295 -12.95 -12.18 10.22
N ALA A 296 -13.39 -10.97 9.86
CA ALA A 296 -13.93 -10.70 8.52
C ALA A 296 -12.84 -10.85 7.44
N ILE A 297 -11.69 -10.19 7.60
CA ILE A 297 -10.60 -10.27 6.60
C ILE A 297 -10.00 -11.67 6.49
N THR A 298 -10.02 -12.47 7.57
CA THR A 298 -9.57 -13.86 7.52
C THR A 298 -10.50 -14.70 6.64
N ARG A 299 -11.82 -14.60 6.83
CA ARG A 299 -12.81 -15.31 5.99
C ARG A 299 -12.74 -14.89 4.53
N ILE A 300 -12.61 -13.58 4.29
CA ILE A 300 -12.47 -13.03 2.94
C ILE A 300 -11.20 -13.54 2.25
N TRP A 301 -10.08 -13.59 2.97
CA TRP A 301 -8.84 -14.14 2.44
C TRP A 301 -9.00 -15.63 2.06
N GLU A 302 -9.67 -16.40 2.88
CA GLU A 302 -9.98 -17.81 2.59
C GLU A 302 -10.86 -17.94 1.35
N ASP A 303 -11.89 -17.12 1.19
CA ASP A 303 -12.75 -17.10 0.00
C ASP A 303 -11.94 -16.77 -1.27
N ILE A 304 -11.04 -15.77 -1.22
CA ILE A 304 -10.16 -15.43 -2.35
C ILE A 304 -9.24 -16.60 -2.69
N VAL A 305 -8.48 -17.09 -1.72
CA VAL A 305 -7.38 -18.03 -1.98
C VAL A 305 -7.87 -19.43 -2.29
N TYR A 306 -9.00 -19.85 -1.72
CA TYR A 306 -9.53 -21.19 -1.94
C TYR A 306 -10.54 -21.29 -3.08
N GLY A 307 -10.98 -20.15 -3.67
CA GLY A 307 -11.98 -20.20 -4.72
C GLY A 307 -11.88 -19.18 -5.85
N LYS A 308 -11.15 -18.08 -5.68
CA LYS A 308 -11.23 -16.91 -6.60
C LYS A 308 -9.88 -16.38 -7.11
N ILE A 309 -8.77 -16.97 -6.68
CA ILE A 309 -7.42 -16.60 -7.14
C ILE A 309 -7.01 -17.45 -8.34
N TYR A 310 -6.33 -16.86 -9.29
CA TYR A 310 -5.71 -17.57 -10.41
C TYR A 310 -4.34 -18.16 -10.02
N VAL A 311 -3.90 -19.17 -10.76
CA VAL A 311 -2.59 -19.84 -10.52
C VAL A 311 -1.40 -18.87 -10.57
N THR A 312 -1.56 -17.74 -11.24
CA THR A 312 -0.57 -16.64 -11.30
C THR A 312 -0.59 -15.72 -10.07
N GLY A 313 -1.51 -15.95 -9.12
CA GLY A 313 -1.77 -15.01 -8.03
C GLY A 313 -2.65 -13.83 -8.45
N GLY A 314 -3.14 -13.79 -9.69
CA GLY A 314 -4.08 -12.77 -10.16
C GLY A 314 -5.46 -12.96 -9.57
N ILE A 315 -6.18 -11.86 -9.35
CA ILE A 315 -7.55 -11.82 -8.86
C ILE A 315 -8.42 -10.93 -9.75
N GLY A 316 -9.73 -11.24 -9.79
CA GLY A 316 -10.68 -10.54 -10.66
C GLY A 316 -10.89 -11.28 -11.97
N ALA A 317 -11.99 -12.07 -12.06
CA ALA A 317 -12.28 -12.94 -13.19
C ALA A 317 -13.04 -12.23 -14.31
N THR A 318 -13.75 -11.12 -13.99
CA THR A 318 -14.69 -10.47 -14.92
C THR A 318 -14.27 -9.05 -15.27
N GLY A 319 -14.34 -8.72 -16.58
CA GLY A 319 -14.10 -7.36 -17.08
C GLY A 319 -15.28 -6.40 -16.87
N GLY A 320 -16.52 -6.92 -16.76
CA GLY A 320 -17.71 -6.08 -16.67
C GLY A 320 -17.80 -5.23 -15.39
N ASN A 321 -17.27 -5.76 -14.27
CA ASN A 321 -17.17 -5.08 -12.98
C ASN A 321 -15.72 -4.97 -12.50
N GLU A 322 -14.76 -5.28 -13.34
CA GLU A 322 -13.30 -5.30 -13.00
C GLU A 322 -13.01 -6.10 -11.73
N GLY A 323 -13.73 -7.23 -11.54
CA GLY A 323 -13.81 -7.79 -10.22
C GLY A 323 -14.00 -9.29 -10.12
N PHE A 324 -14.34 -9.70 -8.92
CA PHE A 324 -14.57 -11.08 -8.56
C PHE A 324 -15.81 -11.66 -9.24
N ALA A 325 -15.72 -12.94 -9.58
CA ALA A 325 -16.85 -13.79 -9.96
C ALA A 325 -17.20 -14.75 -8.82
N ASP A 326 -18.16 -15.65 -9.09
CA ASP A 326 -18.46 -16.76 -8.19
C ASP A 326 -17.24 -17.66 -7.97
N PRO A 327 -17.13 -18.35 -6.83
CA PRO A 327 -16.03 -19.27 -6.58
C PRO A 327 -15.88 -20.30 -7.71
N PHE A 328 -14.62 -20.59 -8.08
CA PHE A 328 -14.22 -21.52 -9.14
C PHE A 328 -14.56 -21.06 -10.57
N LEU A 329 -15.15 -19.89 -10.76
CA LEU A 329 -15.33 -19.29 -12.09
C LEU A 329 -14.08 -18.50 -12.47
N LEU A 330 -13.11 -19.18 -13.07
CA LEU A 330 -11.77 -18.67 -13.37
C LEU A 330 -11.43 -18.86 -14.87
N PRO A 331 -12.14 -18.19 -15.81
CA PRO A 331 -11.87 -18.31 -17.24
C PRO A 331 -10.50 -17.71 -17.59
N ASN A 332 -9.69 -18.40 -18.42
CA ASN A 332 -8.36 -17.94 -18.80
C ASN A 332 -8.37 -16.81 -19.83
N ALA A 333 -9.16 -16.95 -20.90
CA ALA A 333 -9.18 -16.01 -22.02
C ALA A 333 -9.81 -14.64 -21.67
N THR A 334 -10.75 -14.63 -20.72
CA THR A 334 -11.49 -13.43 -20.30
C THR A 334 -11.14 -12.98 -18.88
N ALA A 335 -10.11 -13.59 -18.26
CA ALA A 335 -9.61 -13.16 -16.96
C ALA A 335 -9.24 -11.68 -17.00
N TYR A 336 -9.80 -10.89 -16.10
CA TYR A 336 -9.45 -9.49 -16.02
C TYR A 336 -8.09 -9.31 -15.32
N CYS A 337 -7.92 -9.86 -14.15
CA CYS A 337 -6.65 -9.89 -13.39
C CYS A 337 -5.90 -8.56 -13.49
N GLU A 338 -6.54 -7.48 -13.05
CA GLU A 338 -5.99 -6.14 -13.16
C GLU A 338 -4.64 -6.01 -12.46
N THR A 339 -3.71 -5.30 -13.06
CA THR A 339 -2.39 -5.03 -12.46
C THR A 339 -2.53 -4.34 -11.10
N CYS A 340 -3.47 -3.39 -10.95
CA CYS A 340 -3.73 -2.75 -9.65
C CYS A 340 -4.28 -3.72 -8.61
N ALA A 341 -5.12 -4.68 -9.02
CA ALA A 341 -5.67 -5.70 -8.12
C ALA A 341 -4.56 -6.61 -7.59
N SER A 342 -3.59 -6.98 -8.43
CA SER A 342 -2.40 -7.73 -8.00
C SER A 342 -1.57 -6.97 -6.97
N ILE A 343 -1.37 -5.66 -7.16
CA ILE A 343 -0.68 -4.81 -6.18
C ILE A 343 -1.48 -4.70 -4.87
N GLY A 344 -2.80 -4.52 -4.97
CA GLY A 344 -3.69 -4.48 -3.80
C GLY A 344 -3.69 -5.79 -3.02
N ASP A 345 -3.66 -6.94 -3.72
CA ASP A 345 -3.56 -8.26 -3.09
C ASP A 345 -2.23 -8.47 -2.36
N ILE A 346 -1.12 -7.97 -2.94
CA ILE A 346 0.18 -7.96 -2.25
C ILE A 346 0.12 -7.13 -0.96
N PHE A 347 -0.50 -5.94 -0.99
CA PHE A 347 -0.68 -5.11 0.20
C PHE A 347 -1.50 -5.81 1.28
N PHE A 348 -2.56 -6.50 0.89
CA PHE A 348 -3.43 -7.23 1.80
C PHE A 348 -2.72 -8.43 2.42
N ASN A 349 -2.09 -9.30 1.62
CA ASN A 349 -1.35 -10.45 2.08
C ASN A 349 -0.17 -10.07 3.00
N HIS A 350 0.55 -8.99 2.69
CA HIS A 350 1.62 -8.51 3.56
C HIS A 350 1.10 -8.09 4.95
N ARG A 351 -0.04 -7.39 5.01
CA ARG A 351 -0.67 -7.00 6.27
C ARG A 351 -1.12 -8.19 7.10
N LEU A 352 -1.70 -9.21 6.46
CA LEU A 352 -2.05 -10.45 7.14
C LEU A 352 -0.81 -11.19 7.67
N PHE A 353 0.28 -11.19 6.93
CA PHE A 353 1.55 -11.71 7.44
C PHE A 353 2.03 -10.92 8.67
N LEU A 354 1.97 -9.60 8.65
CA LEU A 354 2.39 -8.78 9.79
C LEU A 354 1.50 -8.98 11.03
N LEU A 355 0.25 -9.39 10.86
CA LEU A 355 -0.65 -9.78 11.94
C LEU A 355 -0.33 -11.17 12.52
N HIS A 356 -0.08 -12.16 11.65
CA HIS A 356 -0.07 -13.58 12.05
C HIS A 356 1.32 -14.23 12.03
N GLY A 357 2.21 -13.82 11.13
CA GLY A 357 3.51 -14.45 10.91
C GLY A 357 3.48 -15.73 10.07
N ASP A 358 2.33 -16.09 9.50
CA ASP A 358 2.16 -17.33 8.74
C ASP A 358 2.71 -17.23 7.33
N ALA A 359 3.53 -18.20 6.92
CA ALA A 359 4.15 -18.28 5.60
C ALA A 359 3.15 -18.28 4.44
N LYS A 360 1.93 -18.80 4.63
CA LYS A 360 0.89 -18.89 3.61
C LYS A 360 0.57 -17.53 2.95
N TYR A 361 0.61 -16.44 3.71
CA TYR A 361 0.38 -15.10 3.18
C TYR A 361 1.54 -14.64 2.29
N ILE A 362 2.76 -15.00 2.64
CA ILE A 362 3.93 -14.69 1.80
C ILE A 362 3.97 -15.60 0.56
N ASP A 363 3.47 -16.83 0.63
CA ASP A 363 3.36 -17.72 -0.53
C ASP A 363 2.42 -17.12 -1.60
N VAL A 364 1.28 -16.55 -1.20
CA VAL A 364 0.38 -15.80 -2.11
C VAL A 364 1.06 -14.54 -2.62
N LEU A 365 1.65 -13.73 -1.73
CA LEU A 365 2.36 -12.51 -2.08
C LEU A 365 3.47 -12.77 -3.11
N GLU A 366 4.33 -13.76 -2.88
CA GLU A 366 5.42 -14.12 -3.79
C GLU A 366 4.88 -14.56 -5.15
N LYS A 367 3.85 -15.41 -5.18
CA LYS A 367 3.20 -15.87 -6.41
C LYS A 367 2.67 -14.69 -7.21
N THR A 368 1.95 -13.78 -6.56
CA THR A 368 1.40 -12.57 -7.17
C THR A 368 2.49 -11.63 -7.67
N LEU A 369 3.53 -11.41 -6.86
CA LEU A 369 4.66 -10.54 -7.16
C LEU A 369 5.41 -10.97 -8.43
N TYR A 370 5.77 -12.26 -8.51
CA TYR A 370 6.58 -12.79 -9.61
C TYR A 370 5.79 -13.11 -10.88
N ASN A 371 4.45 -13.09 -10.82
CA ASN A 371 3.60 -13.42 -11.97
C ASN A 371 2.61 -12.31 -12.32
N SER A 372 1.45 -12.22 -11.67
CA SER A 372 0.36 -11.34 -12.13
C SER A 372 0.70 -9.84 -12.00
N MET A 373 1.45 -9.42 -10.97
CA MET A 373 1.93 -8.04 -10.88
C MET A 373 3.02 -7.78 -11.93
N LEU A 374 3.99 -8.69 -12.04
CA LEU A 374 5.13 -8.52 -12.94
C LEU A 374 4.71 -8.52 -14.41
N SER A 375 3.66 -9.27 -14.80
CA SER A 375 3.10 -9.23 -16.15
C SER A 375 2.58 -7.84 -16.52
N GLY A 376 2.17 -7.04 -15.54
CA GLY A 376 1.63 -5.69 -15.72
C GLY A 376 2.63 -4.67 -16.29
N VAL A 377 3.93 -4.97 -16.33
CA VAL A 377 4.97 -4.04 -16.80
C VAL A 377 5.94 -4.73 -17.75
N SER A 378 6.36 -4.02 -18.82
CA SER A 378 7.35 -4.53 -19.77
C SER A 378 8.76 -4.58 -19.19
N LEU A 379 9.63 -5.39 -19.79
CA LEU A 379 11.06 -5.40 -19.44
C LEU A 379 11.76 -4.07 -19.73
N SER A 380 11.24 -3.29 -20.70
CA SER A 380 11.67 -1.92 -20.97
C SER A 380 11.18 -0.91 -19.94
N ALA A 381 10.18 -1.29 -19.12
CA ALA A 381 9.55 -0.49 -18.06
C ALA A 381 8.74 0.74 -18.55
N ASP A 382 8.37 0.77 -19.82
CA ASP A 382 7.67 1.87 -20.51
C ASP A 382 6.30 1.48 -21.09
N ARG A 383 5.88 0.21 -20.89
CA ARG A 383 4.59 -0.30 -21.40
C ARG A 383 3.92 -1.17 -20.34
N PHE A 384 2.58 -1.11 -20.32
CA PHE A 384 1.80 -1.67 -19.23
C PHE A 384 0.62 -2.49 -19.75
N PHE A 385 0.23 -3.51 -18.98
CA PHE A 385 -1.10 -4.09 -19.06
C PHE A 385 -2.02 -3.46 -18.01
N TYR A 386 -3.26 -3.30 -18.39
CA TYR A 386 -4.36 -3.04 -17.48
C TYR A 386 -4.95 -4.40 -17.05
N PRO A 387 -5.71 -5.15 -17.90
CA PRO A 387 -6.04 -6.54 -17.64
C PRO A 387 -4.87 -7.48 -18.03
N ASN A 388 -4.77 -8.61 -17.34
CA ASN A 388 -3.77 -9.64 -17.59
C ASN A 388 -4.45 -11.01 -17.80
N PRO A 389 -5.08 -11.28 -18.96
CA PRO A 389 -5.65 -12.58 -19.26
C PRO A 389 -4.56 -13.66 -19.29
N LEU A 390 -4.93 -14.88 -18.90
CA LEU A 390 -3.99 -16.01 -18.85
C LEU A 390 -3.85 -16.71 -20.21
N GLU A 391 -4.75 -16.42 -21.14
CA GLU A 391 -4.74 -16.92 -22.50
C GLU A 391 -4.84 -15.76 -23.47
N SER A 392 -4.08 -15.79 -24.57
CA SER A 392 -4.06 -14.72 -25.57
C SER A 392 -3.88 -15.30 -26.96
N ASP A 393 -4.58 -14.70 -27.92
CA ASP A 393 -4.38 -14.93 -29.37
C ASP A 393 -3.31 -14.00 -29.99
N GLY A 394 -2.56 -13.29 -29.16
CA GLY A 394 -1.50 -12.37 -29.57
C GLY A 394 -1.97 -10.94 -29.84
N ARG A 395 -3.27 -10.64 -29.81
CA ARG A 395 -3.79 -9.28 -30.02
C ARG A 395 -3.72 -8.41 -28.77
N HIS A 396 -3.72 -9.01 -27.60
CA HIS A 396 -3.56 -8.28 -26.33
C HIS A 396 -2.12 -7.84 -26.15
N GLN A 397 -1.88 -6.53 -26.19
CA GLN A 397 -0.54 -5.93 -26.15
C GLN A 397 -0.45 -4.88 -25.05
N ARG A 398 0.73 -4.79 -24.40
CA ARG A 398 1.00 -3.71 -23.45
C ARG A 398 0.95 -2.35 -24.13
N GLN A 399 0.31 -1.40 -23.50
CA GLN A 399 0.16 -0.03 -23.97
C GLN A 399 1.12 0.92 -23.24
N ALA A 400 1.47 2.02 -23.91
CA ALA A 400 2.34 3.03 -23.31
C ALA A 400 1.65 3.79 -22.16
N TRP A 401 0.34 4.04 -22.31
CA TRP A 401 -0.47 4.75 -21.32
C TRP A 401 -1.96 4.44 -21.50
N PHE A 402 -2.78 4.84 -20.52
CA PHE A 402 -4.23 4.65 -20.54
C PHE A 402 -4.96 5.95 -20.23
N GLY A 403 -6.21 6.08 -20.68
CA GLY A 403 -7.10 7.17 -20.30
C GLY A 403 -7.28 7.19 -18.76
N CYS A 404 -7.66 6.06 -18.18
CA CYS A 404 -7.55 5.82 -16.73
C CYS A 404 -6.17 5.19 -16.45
N ALA A 405 -5.22 5.97 -15.97
CA ALA A 405 -3.82 5.53 -15.84
C ALA A 405 -3.47 4.95 -14.47
N CYS A 406 -4.45 4.31 -13.82
CA CYS A 406 -4.25 3.76 -12.47
C CYS A 406 -3.14 2.69 -12.43
N CYS A 407 -3.05 1.79 -13.43
CA CYS A 407 -2.06 0.72 -13.42
C CYS A 407 -0.62 1.21 -13.60
N PRO A 408 -0.28 2.07 -14.59
CA PRO A 408 1.08 2.62 -14.70
C PRO A 408 1.51 3.40 -13.47
N SER A 409 0.65 4.27 -12.94
CA SER A 409 0.93 5.05 -11.73
C SER A 409 1.08 4.17 -10.49
N ASN A 410 0.29 3.08 -10.41
CA ASN A 410 0.40 2.11 -9.31
C ASN A 410 1.69 1.28 -9.39
N VAL A 411 2.13 0.87 -10.58
CA VAL A 411 3.43 0.23 -10.80
C VAL A 411 4.56 1.17 -10.39
N ALA A 412 4.49 2.45 -10.78
CA ALA A 412 5.50 3.45 -10.44
C ALA A 412 5.70 3.57 -8.91
N ARG A 413 4.62 3.51 -8.10
CA ARG A 413 4.71 3.62 -6.64
C ARG A 413 5.08 2.31 -5.94
N PHE A 414 4.69 1.16 -6.51
CA PHE A 414 4.88 -0.13 -5.87
C PHE A 414 6.30 -0.67 -6.01
N VAL A 415 6.87 -0.62 -7.22
CA VAL A 415 8.15 -1.25 -7.54
C VAL A 415 9.31 -0.78 -6.66
N PRO A 416 9.47 0.52 -6.32
CA PRO A 416 10.55 0.96 -5.44
C PRO A 416 10.49 0.40 -4.02
N ALA A 417 9.31 -0.01 -3.55
CA ALA A 417 9.08 -0.51 -2.19
C ALA A 417 9.27 -2.04 -2.05
N ILE A 418 9.53 -2.78 -3.14
CA ILE A 418 9.70 -4.24 -3.14
C ILE A 418 10.71 -4.73 -2.09
N PRO A 419 11.88 -4.09 -1.85
CA PRO A 419 12.82 -4.55 -0.84
C PRO A 419 12.24 -4.63 0.58
N GLY A 420 11.17 -3.87 0.87
CA GLY A 420 10.48 -3.89 2.17
C GLY A 420 9.68 -5.15 2.47
N TYR A 421 9.51 -6.05 1.50
CA TYR A 421 8.85 -7.34 1.68
C TYR A 421 9.81 -8.49 2.01
N VAL A 422 11.13 -8.25 1.93
CA VAL A 422 12.15 -9.29 2.11
C VAL A 422 12.25 -9.75 3.56
N TYR A 423 12.21 -8.82 4.50
CA TYR A 423 12.38 -9.11 5.92
C TYR A 423 11.31 -8.45 6.78
N ALA A 424 11.05 -9.09 7.93
CA ALA A 424 10.27 -8.49 9.00
C ALA A 424 10.85 -8.86 10.37
N VAL A 425 10.46 -8.15 11.43
CA VAL A 425 10.97 -8.36 12.79
C VAL A 425 9.86 -8.32 13.84
N LYS A 426 10.04 -9.15 14.89
CA LYS A 426 9.20 -9.11 16.11
C LYS A 426 10.12 -9.26 17.32
N GLY A 427 10.41 -8.15 17.98
CA GLY A 427 11.41 -8.16 19.05
C GLY A 427 12.76 -8.61 18.50
N LYS A 428 13.25 -9.79 18.96
CA LYS A 428 14.50 -10.42 18.52
C LYS A 428 14.31 -11.46 17.41
N ASP A 429 13.08 -11.67 16.97
CA ASP A 429 12.75 -12.60 15.90
C ASP A 429 12.86 -11.90 14.56
N ILE A 430 13.55 -12.54 13.62
CA ILE A 430 13.77 -12.03 12.26
C ILE A 430 13.13 -13.02 11.30
N TYR A 431 12.27 -12.53 10.42
CA TYR A 431 11.59 -13.31 9.40
C TYR A 431 12.24 -13.06 8.04
N VAL A 432 12.64 -14.11 7.37
CA VAL A 432 13.12 -14.09 5.98
C VAL A 432 11.98 -14.55 5.09
N ASN A 433 11.33 -13.57 4.42
CA ASN A 433 10.11 -13.79 3.66
C ASN A 433 10.39 -14.09 2.18
N LEU A 434 11.30 -13.35 1.55
CA LEU A 434 11.63 -13.50 0.15
C LEU A 434 13.13 -13.76 -0.02
N TYR A 435 13.46 -14.67 -0.94
CA TYR A 435 14.83 -15.05 -1.26
C TYR A 435 15.34 -14.27 -2.46
N ILE A 436 15.78 -13.04 -2.21
CA ILE A 436 16.32 -12.11 -3.20
C ILE A 436 17.73 -11.73 -2.75
N SER A 437 18.74 -11.82 -3.60
CA SER A 437 20.10 -11.42 -3.22
C SER A 437 20.14 -9.96 -2.76
N ASN A 438 20.66 -9.74 -1.57
CA ASN A 438 20.69 -8.41 -0.96
C ASN A 438 21.71 -8.32 0.17
N ASP A 439 22.05 -7.08 0.54
CA ASP A 439 22.68 -6.71 1.79
C ASP A 439 21.71 -5.86 2.60
N ALA A 440 21.47 -6.23 3.86
CA ALA A 440 20.52 -5.54 4.74
C ALA A 440 21.13 -5.21 6.11
N GLN A 441 20.62 -4.12 6.71
CA GLN A 441 20.88 -3.77 8.11
C GLN A 441 19.55 -3.80 8.86
N ILE A 442 19.45 -4.67 9.85
CA ILE A 442 18.21 -4.94 10.57
C ILE A 442 18.41 -4.64 12.06
N ASP A 443 17.52 -3.84 12.63
CA ASP A 443 17.37 -3.70 14.09
C ASP A 443 16.42 -4.77 14.60
N ALA A 444 16.97 -5.76 15.30
CA ALA A 444 16.21 -6.82 15.97
C ALA A 444 16.27 -6.66 17.49
N GLY A 445 15.32 -5.91 18.03
CA GLY A 445 15.17 -5.68 19.48
C GLY A 445 16.30 -4.84 20.08
N GLY A 446 16.74 -3.79 19.37
CA GLY A 446 17.79 -2.87 19.77
C GLY A 446 19.20 -3.33 19.39
N ARG A 447 19.32 -4.43 18.62
CA ARG A 447 20.60 -4.93 18.10
C ARG A 447 20.65 -4.79 16.59
N ASN A 448 21.73 -4.22 16.11
CA ASN A 448 22.00 -4.14 14.68
C ASN A 448 22.60 -5.47 14.18
N LEU A 449 21.97 -6.03 13.17
CA LEU A 449 22.42 -7.23 12.48
C LEU A 449 22.60 -6.92 10.99
N LYS A 450 23.75 -7.27 10.43
CA LYS A 450 23.91 -7.29 8.98
C LYS A 450 23.52 -8.68 8.47
N ILE A 451 22.65 -8.70 7.46
CA ILE A 451 22.27 -9.91 6.75
C ILE A 451 22.67 -9.74 5.30
N SER A 452 23.32 -10.76 4.74
CA SER A 452 23.57 -10.87 3.30
C SER A 452 22.92 -12.14 2.80
N GLN A 453 22.08 -12.03 1.76
CA GLN A 453 21.55 -13.17 1.02
C GLN A 453 22.20 -13.27 -0.35
N LYS A 454 22.57 -14.49 -0.75
CA LYS A 454 22.92 -14.85 -2.13
C LYS A 454 21.93 -15.90 -2.60
N ALA A 455 21.18 -15.58 -3.63
CA ALA A 455 20.19 -16.46 -4.25
C ALA A 455 20.11 -16.15 -5.75
N ASP A 456 19.92 -17.15 -6.58
CA ASP A 456 19.61 -16.98 -8.00
C ASP A 456 18.14 -17.30 -8.28
N PHE A 457 17.28 -16.85 -7.36
CA PHE A 457 15.83 -17.01 -7.47
C PHE A 457 15.27 -16.07 -8.56
N PRO A 458 14.34 -16.52 -9.44
CA PRO A 458 13.62 -17.81 -9.38
C PRO A 458 14.28 -18.98 -10.14
N TRP A 459 15.53 -18.89 -10.55
CA TRP A 459 16.18 -19.88 -11.41
C TRP A 459 16.83 -21.04 -10.64
N SER A 460 17.22 -20.80 -9.39
CA SER A 460 17.78 -21.80 -8.48
C SER A 460 17.12 -21.74 -7.11
N GLY A 461 16.95 -22.89 -6.46
CA GLY A 461 16.46 -22.98 -5.09
C GLY A 461 17.57 -22.87 -4.03
N GLU A 462 18.84 -22.70 -4.44
CA GLU A 462 19.96 -22.55 -3.50
C GLU A 462 20.01 -21.13 -2.93
N VAL A 463 20.08 -21.03 -1.60
CA VAL A 463 20.13 -19.75 -0.88
C VAL A 463 21.22 -19.82 0.19
N GLU A 464 22.15 -18.89 0.14
CA GLU A 464 23.15 -18.67 1.18
C GLU A 464 22.77 -17.42 1.99
N ILE A 465 22.69 -17.55 3.32
CA ILE A 465 22.42 -16.43 4.23
C ILE A 465 23.58 -16.29 5.21
N SER A 466 24.24 -15.15 5.15
CA SER A 466 25.32 -14.79 6.07
C SER A 466 24.82 -13.76 7.10
N LEU A 467 25.14 -13.97 8.37
CA LEU A 467 24.73 -13.14 9.48
C LEU A 467 25.97 -12.57 10.18
N ASP A 468 25.98 -11.24 10.39
CA ASP A 468 27.05 -10.54 11.14
C ASP A 468 26.40 -9.65 12.22
N PRO A 469 26.15 -10.21 13.43
CA PRO A 469 25.58 -9.46 14.54
C PRO A 469 26.62 -8.50 15.14
N SER A 470 26.18 -7.27 15.46
CA SER A 470 27.05 -6.26 16.11
C SER A 470 27.49 -6.64 17.53
N GLU A 471 26.76 -7.54 18.18
CA GLU A 471 26.98 -7.99 19.54
C GLU A 471 26.61 -9.47 19.68
N GLU A 472 27.30 -10.17 20.59
CA GLU A 472 26.92 -11.53 20.98
C GLU A 472 25.52 -11.57 21.60
N GLY A 473 24.74 -12.58 21.27
CA GLY A 473 23.44 -12.79 21.88
C GLY A 473 22.53 -13.71 21.08
N ARG A 474 21.40 -14.07 21.69
CA ARG A 474 20.40 -14.95 21.09
C ARG A 474 19.38 -14.13 20.31
N PHE A 475 19.05 -14.58 19.12
CA PHE A 475 17.93 -14.15 18.29
C PHE A 475 17.35 -15.38 17.58
N THR A 476 16.17 -15.25 17.02
CA THR A 476 15.54 -16.32 16.23
C THR A 476 15.49 -15.89 14.78
N LEU A 477 15.93 -16.76 13.88
CA LEU A 477 15.78 -16.58 12.45
C LEU A 477 14.68 -17.52 11.96
N HIS A 478 13.57 -16.94 11.47
CA HIS A 478 12.47 -17.68 10.85
C HIS A 478 12.71 -17.72 9.33
N LEU A 479 13.04 -18.88 8.81
CA LEU A 479 13.20 -19.11 7.38
C LEU A 479 11.90 -19.64 6.81
N ARG A 480 11.31 -18.93 5.85
CA ARG A 480 10.14 -19.42 5.13
C ARG A 480 10.55 -20.55 4.19
N ILE A 481 9.92 -21.68 4.31
CA ILE A 481 10.00 -22.71 3.26
C ILE A 481 8.84 -22.45 2.30
N PRO A 482 9.10 -22.03 1.05
CA PRO A 482 8.06 -21.71 0.09
C PRO A 482 7.10 -22.87 -0.15
N GLY A 483 5.81 -22.59 -0.36
CA GLY A 483 4.80 -23.61 -0.65
C GLY A 483 5.17 -24.48 -1.86
N TRP A 484 5.67 -23.86 -2.92
CA TRP A 484 6.10 -24.58 -4.12
C TRP A 484 7.25 -25.59 -3.86
N ALA A 485 8.12 -25.35 -2.88
CA ALA A 485 9.15 -26.33 -2.45
C ALA A 485 8.55 -27.49 -1.63
N ARG A 486 7.30 -27.37 -1.20
CA ARG A 486 6.51 -28.39 -0.49
C ARG A 486 5.41 -29.01 -1.36
N ASN A 487 5.48 -28.82 -2.67
CA ASN A 487 4.46 -29.24 -3.66
C ASN A 487 3.09 -28.52 -3.51
N GLU A 488 3.07 -27.35 -2.94
CA GLU A 488 1.90 -26.47 -2.84
C GLU A 488 2.00 -25.35 -3.88
N ALA A 489 1.15 -25.33 -4.91
CA ALA A 489 1.16 -24.30 -5.94
C ALA A 489 0.72 -22.92 -5.38
N LEU A 490 -0.31 -22.96 -4.53
CA LEU A 490 -0.87 -21.90 -3.70
C LEU A 490 -1.41 -22.57 -2.41
N PRO A 491 -1.62 -21.83 -1.32
CA PRO A 491 -2.27 -22.39 -0.14
C PRO A 491 -3.66 -22.98 -0.48
N GLY A 492 -4.00 -24.12 0.10
CA GLY A 492 -5.25 -24.83 -0.15
C GLY A 492 -5.15 -25.87 -1.26
N ASP A 493 -6.28 -26.23 -1.87
CA ASP A 493 -6.39 -27.33 -2.82
C ASP A 493 -6.96 -26.93 -4.20
N LEU A 494 -7.12 -25.62 -4.44
CA LEU A 494 -7.59 -25.09 -5.72
C LEU A 494 -6.65 -25.47 -6.88
N TYR A 495 -5.35 -25.51 -6.63
CA TYR A 495 -4.33 -25.90 -7.60
C TYR A 495 -3.43 -26.99 -7.04
N LYS A 496 -3.14 -28.01 -7.85
CA LYS A 496 -2.22 -29.10 -7.52
C LYS A 496 -1.24 -29.31 -8.66
N PHE A 497 0.03 -29.53 -8.32
CA PHE A 497 1.00 -29.97 -9.32
C PHE A 497 0.63 -31.37 -9.81
N SER A 498 0.73 -31.60 -11.13
CA SER A 498 0.53 -32.93 -11.75
C SER A 498 1.65 -33.90 -11.33
N ASP A 499 2.86 -33.38 -11.24
CA ASP A 499 4.05 -34.12 -10.82
C ASP A 499 4.53 -33.57 -9.47
N GLN A 500 4.73 -34.46 -8.51
CA GLN A 500 5.28 -34.07 -7.22
C GLN A 500 6.81 -34.12 -7.27
N ASN A 501 7.45 -33.04 -6.82
CA ASN A 501 8.87 -33.05 -6.56
C ASN A 501 9.17 -34.03 -5.40
N LYS A 502 10.10 -34.96 -5.62
CA LYS A 502 10.55 -35.93 -4.60
C LYS A 502 11.69 -35.39 -3.74
N GLU A 503 12.31 -34.29 -4.16
CA GLU A 503 13.37 -33.65 -3.40
C GLU A 503 12.78 -32.82 -2.26
N SER A 504 13.31 -33.02 -1.05
CA SER A 504 12.97 -32.21 0.10
C SER A 504 13.95 -31.04 0.23
N TYR A 505 13.49 -29.95 0.85
CA TYR A 505 14.41 -28.89 1.25
C TYR A 505 15.37 -29.37 2.35
N VAL A 506 16.57 -28.79 2.37
CA VAL A 506 17.59 -29.05 3.40
C VAL A 506 18.01 -27.69 3.96
N VAL A 507 18.11 -27.62 5.28
CA VAL A 507 18.66 -26.45 5.98
C VAL A 507 19.99 -26.82 6.60
N VAL A 508 21.04 -26.06 6.29
CA VAL A 508 22.39 -26.25 6.81
C VAL A 508 22.81 -25.02 7.61
N VAL A 509 23.25 -25.18 8.83
CA VAL A 509 23.77 -24.10 9.66
C VAL A 509 25.22 -24.38 10.02
N ASN A 510 26.13 -23.50 9.59
CA ASN A 510 27.58 -23.65 9.81
C ASN A 510 28.16 -25.02 9.38
N GLY A 511 27.62 -25.57 8.29
CA GLY A 511 28.05 -26.86 7.74
C GLY A 511 27.32 -28.08 8.34
N GLU A 512 26.43 -27.90 9.31
CA GLU A 512 25.65 -28.98 9.92
C GLU A 512 24.20 -28.95 9.46
N ASN A 513 23.65 -30.11 9.09
CA ASN A 513 22.23 -30.24 8.75
C ASN A 513 21.38 -30.00 10.01
N VAL A 514 20.39 -29.11 9.87
CA VAL A 514 19.38 -28.82 10.88
C VAL A 514 18.03 -29.28 10.35
N ASN A 515 17.41 -30.25 11.03
CA ASN A 515 16.09 -30.78 10.70
C ASN A 515 15.02 -30.21 11.63
#